data_6ce2c2106c5c8ed3cb49844fc0eaa3b5
#
_entry.id   6ce2c2106c5c8ed3cb49844fc0eaa3b5
#
_cell.length_a   1.000
_cell.length_b   1.000
_cell.length_c   1.000
_cell.angle_alpha   90.00
_cell.angle_beta   90.00
_cell.angle_gamma   90.00
#
_symmetry.space_group_name_H-M   'P 1'
#
loop_
_entity.id
_entity.type
_entity.pdbx_description
1 polymer ?
#
loop_
_entity_poly.entity_id
_entity_poly.type
_entity_poly.pdbx_seq_one_letter_code
_entity_poly.pdbx_strand_id
1 'polypeptide(L)'
;GLPFLQGVRTFGEDYPKIDTYTTRFKTIANQGDILFSVRAPVGKINWANQEISLGRGLACIRVKPGYSKEYLYYYLKKIGTSINSLANGTVFTSINKKELEEIEIKIPINLNDQRNIANPLKTLDSKLMINNQINDNLVEFDF
;
A
#
# COMPACT_ATOMS: atom_id res chain seq x y z
N GLY A 1 -18.86 8.15 15.32
CA GLY A 1 -18.34 7.96 13.97
C GLY A 1 -16.91 7.46 13.94
N LEU A 2 -16.49 6.98 12.78
CA LEU A 2 -15.11 6.57 12.57
C LEU A 2 -14.28 7.71 11.99
N PRO A 3 -12.96 7.75 12.27
CA PRO A 3 -12.06 8.57 11.50
C PRO A 3 -12.25 8.34 9.99
N PHE A 4 -12.15 9.40 9.21
CA PHE A 4 -12.36 9.35 7.77
C PHE A 4 -11.22 10.02 7.01
N LEU A 5 -10.73 9.31 5.99
CA LEU A 5 -9.73 9.84 5.05
C LEU A 5 -10.26 9.71 3.62
N GLN A 6 -10.37 10.84 2.94
CA GLN A 6 -10.78 10.87 1.53
C GLN A 6 -9.60 10.58 0.60
N GLY A 7 -8.41 11.05 0.95
CA GLY A 7 -7.19 10.95 0.18
C GLY A 7 -5.97 11.26 1.05
N VAL A 8 -4.93 11.80 0.45
CA VAL A 8 -3.62 11.96 1.09
C VAL A 8 -3.42 13.29 1.82
N ARG A 9 -4.44 14.13 1.88
CA ARG A 9 -4.31 15.50 2.44
C ARG A 9 -3.65 15.52 3.82
N THR A 10 -3.99 14.57 4.67
CA THR A 10 -3.47 14.50 6.04
C THR A 10 -2.46 13.38 6.26
N PHE A 11 -1.94 12.79 5.19
CA PHE A 11 -0.86 11.81 5.33
C PHE A 11 0.36 12.44 5.97
N GLY A 12 0.95 11.73 6.93
CA GLY A 12 2.24 12.05 7.50
C GLY A 12 3.35 11.27 6.80
N GLU A 13 4.49 11.17 7.46
CA GLU A 13 5.60 10.36 6.95
C GLU A 13 5.20 8.89 6.89
N ASP A 14 4.61 8.35 7.96
CA ASP A 14 4.18 6.96 8.05
C ASP A 14 2.74 6.81 8.54
N TYR A 15 2.19 7.80 9.22
CA TYR A 15 0.84 7.74 9.79
C TYR A 15 0.04 8.98 9.44
N PRO A 16 -1.25 8.81 9.17
CA PRO A 16 -2.11 9.96 8.88
C PRO A 16 -2.49 10.71 10.15
N LYS A 17 -2.72 12.00 9.99
CA LYS A 17 -3.37 12.81 11.02
C LYS A 17 -4.88 12.78 10.77
N ILE A 18 -5.65 12.53 11.81
CA ILE A 18 -7.11 12.46 11.71
C ILE A 18 -7.71 13.81 12.10
N ASP A 19 -8.46 14.39 11.18
CA ASP A 19 -9.19 15.64 11.42
C ASP A 19 -10.66 15.58 10.97
N THR A 20 -11.09 14.44 10.43
CA THR A 20 -12.44 14.28 9.88
C THR A 20 -13.00 12.94 10.34
N TYR A 21 -14.31 12.91 10.57
CA TYR A 21 -15.02 11.71 11.03
C TYR A 21 -16.28 11.52 10.19
N THR A 22 -16.73 10.26 10.08
CA THR A 22 -17.96 9.94 9.35
C THR A 22 -18.77 8.90 10.09
N THR A 23 -20.08 8.93 9.87
CA THR A 23 -21.01 7.88 10.29
C THR A 23 -21.41 6.97 9.14
N ARG A 24 -20.95 7.26 7.93
CA ARG A 24 -21.22 6.44 6.74
C ARG A 24 -19.96 5.71 6.37
N PHE A 25 -19.99 4.38 6.42
CA PHE A 25 -18.85 3.52 6.17
C PHE A 25 -19.09 2.71 4.90
N LYS A 26 -18.11 2.73 3.99
CA LYS A 26 -18.10 1.87 2.82
C LYS A 26 -16.92 0.93 2.87
N THR A 27 -15.74 1.48 2.90
CA THR A 27 -14.49 0.73 3.03
C THR A 27 -13.83 1.11 4.35
N ILE A 28 -13.47 0.13 5.15
CA ILE A 28 -12.85 0.35 6.45
C ILE A 28 -11.48 -0.33 6.47
N ALA A 29 -10.45 0.47 6.69
CA ALA A 29 -9.12 -0.04 6.97
C ALA A 29 -9.02 -0.41 8.44
N ASN A 30 -8.42 -1.54 8.74
CA ASN A 30 -8.12 -1.97 10.11
C ASN A 30 -6.76 -1.46 10.54
N GLN A 31 -6.54 -1.37 11.85
CA GLN A 31 -5.23 -1.05 12.38
C GLN A 31 -4.19 -2.04 11.82
N GLY A 32 -3.09 -1.50 11.29
CA GLY A 32 -2.03 -2.30 10.67
C GLY A 32 -2.16 -2.51 9.18
N ASP A 33 -3.29 -2.11 8.58
CA ASP A 33 -3.41 -2.11 7.12
C ASP A 33 -2.56 -1.01 6.51
N ILE A 34 -2.16 -1.20 5.25
CA ILE A 34 -1.46 -0.18 4.47
C ILE A 34 -2.50 0.64 3.71
N LEU A 35 -2.45 1.95 3.87
CA LEU A 35 -3.27 2.89 3.10
C LEU A 35 -2.51 3.26 1.83
N PHE A 36 -3.17 3.13 0.69
CA PHE A 36 -2.57 3.39 -0.61
C PHE A 36 -3.43 4.38 -1.40
N SER A 37 -2.82 5.46 -1.88
CA SER A 37 -3.55 6.44 -2.67
C SER A 37 -3.76 5.93 -4.10
N VAL A 38 -5.04 5.87 -4.51
CA VAL A 38 -5.44 5.39 -5.84
C VAL A 38 -5.84 6.53 -6.77
N ARG A 39 -5.80 7.77 -6.28
CA ARG A 39 -6.00 9.00 -7.07
C ARG A 39 -4.81 9.92 -6.87
N ALA A 40 -4.59 10.82 -7.80
CA ALA A 40 -3.41 11.69 -7.80
C ALA A 40 -3.23 12.43 -6.46
N PRO A 41 -2.03 12.43 -5.87
CA PRO A 41 -0.85 11.70 -6.31
C PRO A 41 -0.96 10.20 -5.98
N VAL A 42 -0.97 9.36 -7.02
CA VAL A 42 -1.08 7.90 -6.87
C VAL A 42 0.20 7.33 -6.26
N GLY A 43 0.05 6.35 -5.37
CA GLY A 43 1.20 5.62 -4.81
C GLY A 43 1.75 6.18 -3.51
N LYS A 44 1.10 7.15 -2.90
CA LYS A 44 1.43 7.57 -1.54
C LYS A 44 0.89 6.57 -0.54
N ILE A 45 1.67 6.24 0.48
CA ILE A 45 1.28 5.27 1.48
C ILE A 45 1.47 5.77 2.90
N ASN A 46 0.62 5.27 3.79
CA ASN A 46 0.72 5.41 5.23
C ASN A 46 0.20 4.12 5.88
N TRP A 47 0.52 3.93 7.14
CA TRP A 47 -0.09 2.89 7.96
C TRP A 47 -1.44 3.36 8.50
N ALA A 48 -2.42 2.48 8.56
CA ALA A 48 -3.60 2.72 9.37
C ALA A 48 -3.23 2.48 10.85
N ASN A 49 -3.28 3.53 11.66
CA ASN A 49 -2.96 3.43 13.08
C ASN A 49 -4.19 3.13 13.95
N GLN A 50 -5.34 3.02 13.34
CA GLN A 50 -6.62 2.67 13.95
C GLN A 50 -7.60 2.30 12.85
N GLU A 51 -8.83 1.93 13.21
CA GLU A 51 -9.89 1.75 12.23
C GLU A 51 -10.22 3.08 11.56
N ILE A 52 -10.18 3.10 10.23
CA ILE A 52 -10.38 4.33 9.45
C ILE A 52 -11.31 4.02 8.28
N SER A 53 -12.36 4.82 8.14
CA SER A 53 -13.20 4.77 6.96
C SER A 53 -12.52 5.48 5.80
N LEU A 54 -12.49 4.85 4.63
CA LEU A 54 -11.80 5.38 3.46
C LEU A 54 -12.77 5.90 2.41
N GLY A 55 -12.44 7.05 1.84
CA GLY A 55 -13.11 7.58 0.68
C GLY A 55 -12.51 7.04 -0.62
N ARG A 56 -12.94 7.61 -1.74
CA ARG A 56 -12.60 7.11 -3.09
C ARG A 56 -11.14 7.26 -3.48
N GLY A 57 -10.39 8.10 -2.78
CA GLY A 57 -8.98 8.35 -3.08
C GLY A 57 -8.02 7.34 -2.48
N LEU A 58 -8.49 6.45 -1.63
CA LEU A 58 -7.65 5.50 -0.91
C LEU A 58 -8.17 4.07 -1.05
N ALA A 59 -7.24 3.14 -1.10
CA ALA A 59 -7.49 1.72 -0.91
C ALA A 59 -6.72 1.25 0.33
N CYS A 60 -7.17 0.18 0.96
CA CYS A 60 -6.38 -0.48 1.99
C CYS A 60 -5.82 -1.80 1.48
N ILE A 61 -4.60 -2.07 1.88
CA ILE A 61 -3.88 -3.28 1.53
C ILE A 61 -3.64 -4.06 2.82
N ARG A 62 -4.18 -5.28 2.88
CA ARG A 62 -3.99 -6.17 4.03
C ARG A 62 -3.09 -7.31 3.63
N VAL A 63 -1.94 -7.39 4.29
CA VAL A 63 -0.95 -8.43 3.98
C VAL A 63 -1.39 -9.76 4.59
N LYS A 64 -1.38 -10.81 3.77
CA LYS A 64 -1.78 -12.14 4.21
C LYS A 64 -0.76 -12.76 5.14
N PRO A 65 -1.18 -13.70 6.03
CA PRO A 65 -0.26 -14.47 6.86
C PRO A 65 0.83 -15.14 6.00
N GLY A 66 2.05 -15.18 6.53
CA GLY A 66 3.19 -15.75 5.82
C GLY A 66 4.03 -14.71 5.06
N TYR A 67 3.57 -13.47 5.01
CA TYR A 67 4.32 -12.37 4.38
C TYR A 67 4.53 -11.25 5.39
N SER A 68 5.63 -10.51 5.25
CA SER A 68 5.94 -9.38 6.13
C SER A 68 5.24 -8.12 5.63
N LYS A 69 4.36 -7.56 6.46
CA LYS A 69 3.69 -6.29 6.13
C LYS A 69 4.68 -5.13 6.12
N GLU A 70 5.70 -5.18 6.97
CA GLU A 70 6.75 -4.17 7.01
C GLU A 70 7.56 -4.17 5.73
N TYR A 71 7.92 -5.35 5.23
CA TYR A 71 8.61 -5.47 3.97
C TYR A 71 7.79 -4.87 2.82
N LEU A 72 6.52 -5.24 2.73
CA LEU A 72 5.64 -4.73 1.67
C LEU A 72 5.46 -3.22 1.78
N TYR A 73 5.31 -2.70 2.99
CA TYR A 73 5.18 -1.26 3.22
C TYR A 73 6.39 -0.50 2.70
N TYR A 74 7.60 -0.90 3.08
CA TYR A 74 8.81 -0.23 2.64
C TYR A 74 9.05 -0.39 1.14
N TYR A 75 8.73 -1.56 0.60
CA TYR A 75 8.80 -1.79 -0.83
C TYR A 75 7.89 -0.82 -1.59
N LEU A 76 6.63 -0.75 -1.20
CA LEU A 76 5.65 0.15 -1.83
C LEU A 76 6.01 1.62 -1.63
N LYS A 77 6.55 1.97 -0.48
CA LYS A 77 7.00 3.34 -0.22
C LYS A 77 8.10 3.76 -1.19
N LYS A 78 9.00 2.84 -1.49
CA LYS A 78 10.11 3.10 -2.41
C LYS A 78 9.65 3.22 -3.86
N ILE A 79 8.74 2.34 -4.31
CA ILE A 79 8.27 2.35 -5.70
C ILE A 79 7.06 3.25 -5.93
N GLY A 80 6.40 3.70 -4.84
CA GLY A 80 5.11 4.40 -4.92
C GLY A 80 5.11 5.59 -5.83
N THR A 81 6.16 6.40 -5.78
CA THR A 81 6.27 7.57 -6.66
C THR A 81 6.50 7.19 -8.12
N SER A 82 7.11 6.04 -8.38
CA SER A 82 7.31 5.55 -9.75
C SER A 82 6.06 4.90 -10.34
N ILE A 83 5.11 4.48 -9.50
CA ILE A 83 3.81 3.97 -9.98
C ILE A 83 3.03 5.08 -10.69
N ASN A 84 3.23 6.33 -10.27
CA ASN A 84 2.55 7.48 -10.86
C ASN A 84 3.02 7.78 -12.29
N SER A 85 4.19 7.29 -12.69
CA SER A 85 4.70 7.43 -14.05
C SER A 85 5.10 6.05 -14.56
N LEU A 86 4.26 5.43 -15.37
CA LEU A 86 4.57 4.14 -15.95
C LEU A 86 5.47 4.26 -17.18
N ALA A 87 5.96 3.09 -17.63
CA ALA A 87 6.96 2.90 -18.66
C ALA A 87 6.76 3.67 -19.98
N ASN A 88 5.58 4.14 -20.26
CA ASN A 88 5.26 4.95 -21.45
C ASN A 88 5.14 6.44 -21.15
N GLY A 89 5.56 6.88 -19.97
CA GLY A 89 5.57 8.30 -19.61
C GLY A 89 4.22 8.89 -19.27
N THR A 90 3.18 8.09 -19.16
CA THR A 90 1.85 8.56 -18.80
C THR A 90 1.73 8.72 -17.28
N VAL A 91 1.32 9.90 -16.84
CA VAL A 91 1.02 10.16 -15.42
C VAL A 91 -0.41 9.76 -15.15
N PHE A 92 -0.63 8.86 -14.19
CA PHE A 92 -1.97 8.47 -13.80
C PHE A 92 -2.62 9.48 -12.89
N THR A 93 -3.87 9.82 -13.17
CA THR A 93 -4.72 10.57 -12.25
C THR A 93 -5.46 9.63 -11.29
N SER A 94 -5.57 8.36 -11.65
CA SER A 94 -6.14 7.31 -10.80
C SER A 94 -5.63 5.95 -11.22
N ILE A 95 -5.75 4.98 -10.33
CA ILE A 95 -5.44 3.58 -10.58
C ILE A 95 -6.60 2.73 -10.06
N ASN A 96 -7.02 1.75 -10.85
CA ASN A 96 -8.08 0.84 -10.43
C ASN A 96 -7.52 -0.44 -9.81
N LYS A 97 -8.39 -1.29 -9.29
CA LYS A 97 -8.00 -2.54 -8.64
C LYS A 97 -7.18 -3.44 -9.57
N LYS A 98 -7.58 -3.57 -10.84
CA LYS A 98 -6.88 -4.41 -11.81
C LYS A 98 -5.47 -3.90 -12.07
N GLU A 99 -5.32 -2.59 -12.26
CA GLU A 99 -4.01 -1.97 -12.48
C GLU A 99 -3.11 -2.15 -11.24
N LEU A 100 -3.67 -2.01 -10.05
CA LEU A 100 -2.93 -2.21 -8.81
C LEU A 100 -2.48 -3.67 -8.67
N GLU A 101 -3.33 -4.63 -9.04
CA GLU A 101 -3.00 -6.05 -9.01
C GLU A 101 -1.91 -6.44 -10.01
N GLU A 102 -1.69 -5.66 -11.05
CA GLU A 102 -0.66 -5.90 -12.05
C GLU A 102 0.73 -5.40 -11.65
N ILE A 103 0.86 -4.73 -10.52
CA ILE A 103 2.16 -4.26 -10.04
C ILE A 103 3.03 -5.45 -9.63
N GLU A 104 4.24 -5.51 -10.18
CA GLU A 104 5.20 -6.54 -9.86
C GLU A 104 5.90 -6.24 -8.54
N ILE A 105 6.02 -7.26 -7.71
CA ILE A 105 6.75 -7.18 -6.44
C ILE A 105 7.83 -8.25 -6.40
N LYS A 106 9.02 -7.85 -5.98
CA LYS A 106 10.12 -8.77 -5.69
C LYS A 106 10.21 -8.95 -4.19
N ILE A 107 10.07 -10.19 -3.73
CA ILE A 107 10.14 -10.50 -2.30
C ILE A 107 11.07 -11.68 -2.05
N PRO A 108 11.77 -11.71 -0.90
CA PRO A 108 12.45 -12.91 -0.45
C PRO A 108 11.46 -14.03 -0.17
N ILE A 109 11.84 -15.27 -0.47
CA ILE A 109 11.00 -16.45 -0.22
C ILE A 109 10.74 -16.64 1.26
N ASN A 110 11.76 -16.42 2.09
CA ASN A 110 11.73 -16.69 3.50
C ASN A 110 11.21 -15.49 4.28
N LEU A 111 10.22 -15.71 5.13
CA LEU A 111 9.63 -14.66 5.96
C LEU A 111 10.66 -14.01 6.90
N ASN A 112 11.60 -14.78 7.44
CA ASN A 112 12.66 -14.22 8.29
C ASN A 112 13.57 -13.29 7.51
N ASP A 113 13.91 -13.62 6.26
CA ASP A 113 14.67 -12.73 5.40
C ASP A 113 13.91 -11.44 5.12
N GLN A 114 12.60 -11.50 4.91
CA GLN A 114 11.77 -10.31 4.75
C GLN A 114 11.82 -9.41 5.98
N ARG A 115 11.72 -10.00 7.18
CA ARG A 115 11.75 -9.27 8.45
C ARG A 115 13.10 -8.66 8.77
N ASN A 116 14.19 -9.32 8.38
CA ASN A 116 15.54 -8.94 8.73
C ASN A 116 16.16 -7.93 7.77
N ILE A 117 15.48 -7.60 6.68
CA ILE A 117 15.97 -6.66 5.70
C ILE A 117 15.74 -5.24 6.20
N ALA A 118 16.82 -4.55 6.57
CA ALA A 118 16.75 -3.15 7.02
C ALA A 118 16.45 -2.19 5.88
N ASN A 119 16.98 -2.51 4.67
CA ASN A 119 16.64 -1.80 3.43
C ASN A 119 16.29 -2.85 2.39
N PRO A 120 15.01 -3.09 2.15
CA PRO A 120 14.57 -4.19 1.29
C PRO A 120 15.18 -4.17 -0.09
N LEU A 121 15.39 -2.99 -0.65
CA LEU A 121 15.84 -2.88 -2.04
C LEU A 121 17.33 -3.14 -2.25
N LYS A 122 18.13 -3.07 -1.19
CA LYS A 122 19.57 -3.37 -1.29
C LYS A 122 19.85 -4.87 -1.42
N THR A 123 18.98 -5.71 -0.89
CA THR A 123 19.20 -7.15 -0.80
C THR A 123 18.36 -7.93 -1.80
N LEU A 124 17.62 -7.23 -2.64
CA LEU A 124 16.75 -7.87 -3.61
C LEU A 124 17.47 -8.76 -4.61
N ASP A 125 18.73 -8.47 -4.93
CA ASP A 125 19.45 -9.15 -6.02
C ASP A 125 19.94 -10.56 -5.66
N SER A 126 20.05 -10.90 -4.38
CA SER A 126 20.70 -12.14 -3.96
C SER A 126 19.78 -13.24 -3.48
N LYS A 127 18.53 -12.92 -3.09
CA LYS A 127 17.62 -13.88 -2.45
C LYS A 127 16.19 -13.82 -2.99
N LEU A 128 16.01 -13.38 -4.22
CA LEU A 128 14.69 -13.07 -4.73
C LEU A 128 13.95 -14.24 -5.30
N MET A 129 12.71 -14.38 -4.86
CA MET A 129 11.65 -14.93 -5.67
C MET A 129 10.85 -13.75 -6.23
N ILE A 130 10.62 -13.75 -7.54
CA ILE A 130 9.74 -12.76 -8.17
C ILE A 130 8.30 -13.24 -8.01
N ASN A 131 7.50 -12.41 -7.38
CA ASN A 131 6.06 -12.56 -7.45
C ASN A 131 5.55 -11.44 -8.36
N ASN A 132 4.87 -11.82 -9.41
CA ASN A 132 4.56 -10.91 -10.50
C ASN A 132 3.46 -9.91 -10.18
N GLN A 133 2.75 -10.07 -9.07
CA GLN A 133 1.56 -9.25 -8.80
C GLN A 133 1.38 -9.01 -7.31
N ILE A 134 0.91 -7.80 -6.95
CA ILE A 134 0.25 -7.55 -5.68
C ILE A 134 -1.19 -8.02 -5.88
N ASN A 135 -1.48 -9.27 -5.49
CA ASN A 135 -2.76 -9.90 -5.77
C ASN A 135 -3.22 -10.73 -4.56
N ASP A 136 -4.21 -11.58 -4.77
CA ASP A 136 -4.79 -12.44 -3.75
C ASP A 136 -3.79 -13.40 -3.09
N ASN A 137 -2.60 -13.62 -3.68
CA ASN A 137 -1.58 -14.48 -3.09
C ASN A 137 -0.79 -13.79 -1.97
N LEU A 138 -0.64 -12.47 -2.02
CA LEU A 138 0.13 -11.68 -1.06
C LEU A 138 -0.74 -10.85 -0.14
N VAL A 139 -1.75 -10.21 -0.70
CA VAL A 139 -2.53 -9.18 -0.02
C VAL A 139 -4.00 -9.27 -0.39
N GLU A 140 -4.83 -8.67 0.44
CA GLU A 140 -6.20 -8.33 0.13
C GLU A 140 -6.30 -6.83 -0.13
N PHE A 141 -7.02 -6.47 -1.18
CA PHE A 141 -7.35 -5.09 -1.47
C PHE A 141 -8.80 -4.82 -1.10
N ASP A 142 -9.05 -3.63 -0.57
CA ASP A 142 -10.40 -3.12 -0.39
C ASP A 142 -10.43 -1.67 -0.89
N PHE A 143 -11.37 -1.41 -1.78
CA PHE A 143 -11.54 -0.13 -2.45
C PHE A 143 -12.87 0.51 -2.05
#